data_9b5cec3f4c92dec929070c09927dec84
#
_entry.id   9b5cec3f4c92dec929070c09927dec84
#
_cell.length_a   1.000
_cell.length_b   1.000
_cell.length_c   1.000
_cell.angle_alpha   90.00
_cell.angle_beta   90.00
_cell.angle_gamma   90.00
#
_symmetry.space_group_name_H-M   'P 1'
#
loop_
_entity.id
_entity.type
_entity.pdbx_description
1 polymer ?
#
loop_
_entity_poly.entity_id
_entity_poly.type
_entity_poly.pdbx_seq_one_letter_code
_entity_poly.pdbx_strand_id
1 'polypeptide(L)'
;AYIDKDTGGQTMNMFGYGDGGSGCTEEMIELMHRFSKVSVLPKCTHMGGAEFLEKNLKDNENLETWDGELYLEMHRGTFTTKSDLKRANRRLENKFRLAEMLTVLRGENRTPEITALYKKLLINQFHDILPGSHIHPVFQDAIADYREIETALDAMIGTGNRYFNPLNFTYDALTFVENKRGTATRMGKRGNWLLPNLAPLGSGTLRKTVYRGDWLQVDGNRVETPFY
;
A
#
# COMPACT_ATOMS: atom_id res chain seq x y z
N ALA A 1 -6.88 27.13 16.41
CA ALA A 1 -7.59 27.10 17.69
C ALA A 1 -8.21 25.71 17.85
N TYR A 2 -8.12 25.13 19.05
CA TYR A 2 -8.74 23.85 19.35
C TYR A 2 -10.26 23.99 19.26
N ILE A 3 -10.88 23.14 18.42
CA ILE A 3 -12.31 23.26 18.09
C ILE A 3 -13.17 22.66 19.19
N ASP A 4 -12.76 21.54 19.79
CA ASP A 4 -13.55 20.75 20.75
C ASP A 4 -13.32 21.13 22.22
N LYS A 5 -12.98 22.36 22.46
CA LYS A 5 -12.72 22.90 23.84
C LYS A 5 -13.92 22.80 24.78
N ASP A 6 -15.13 22.79 24.22
CA ASP A 6 -16.37 22.68 25.00
C ASP A 6 -16.68 21.21 25.35
N THR A 7 -16.09 20.25 24.68
CA THR A 7 -16.31 18.82 24.92
C THR A 7 -15.32 18.24 25.92
N GLY A 8 -14.03 18.57 25.81
CA GLY A 8 -12.98 17.95 26.62
C GLY A 8 -12.21 18.90 27.52
N GLY A 9 -12.22 20.20 27.24
CA GLY A 9 -11.48 21.21 28.01
C GLY A 9 -9.95 21.04 28.03
N GLN A 10 -9.44 19.96 27.45
CA GLN A 10 -8.01 19.61 27.40
C GLN A 10 -7.58 19.27 25.97
N THR A 11 -6.35 19.61 25.64
CA THR A 11 -5.74 19.26 24.34
C THR A 11 -4.29 18.87 24.53
N MET A 12 -3.83 17.95 23.70
CA MET A 12 -2.41 17.57 23.62
C MET A 12 -1.72 18.47 22.61
N ASN A 13 -0.61 19.07 23.02
CA ASN A 13 0.27 19.80 22.13
C ASN A 13 1.67 19.18 22.15
N MET A 14 2.05 18.55 21.05
CA MET A 14 3.41 18.02 20.89
C MET A 14 4.35 19.17 20.54
N PHE A 15 5.51 19.23 21.18
CA PHE A 15 6.49 20.25 20.97
C PHE A 15 7.91 19.66 20.81
N GLY A 16 8.76 20.38 20.12
CA GLY A 16 10.11 19.97 19.73
C GLY A 16 10.46 20.50 18.33
N TYR A 17 11.49 19.96 17.73
CA TYR A 17 11.93 20.36 16.40
C TYR A 17 11.19 19.67 15.25
N GLY A 18 10.08 18.97 15.50
CA GLY A 18 9.27 18.33 14.46
C GLY A 18 10.08 17.44 13.54
N ASP A 19 10.03 17.70 12.24
CA ASP A 19 10.76 16.94 11.21
C ASP A 19 12.29 17.05 11.29
N GLY A 20 12.81 17.94 12.13
CA GLY A 20 14.26 18.10 12.35
C GLY A 20 14.92 16.94 13.07
N GLY A 21 14.15 15.95 13.56
CA GLY A 21 14.67 14.75 14.20
C GLY A 21 15.36 15.00 15.54
N SER A 22 15.19 16.17 16.15
CA SER A 22 15.71 16.55 17.47
C SER A 22 14.60 16.59 18.51
N GLY A 23 14.95 16.33 19.76
CA GLY A 23 14.07 16.55 20.90
C GLY A 23 13.84 18.04 21.20
N CYS A 24 13.11 18.34 22.28
CA CYS A 24 12.91 19.69 22.73
C CYS A 24 14.21 20.28 23.32
N THR A 25 14.37 21.60 23.21
CA THR A 25 15.49 22.34 23.86
C THR A 25 15.18 22.66 25.31
N GLU A 26 16.22 23.01 26.06
CA GLU A 26 16.10 23.53 27.41
C GLU A 26 15.20 24.78 27.45
N GLU A 27 15.31 25.67 26.47
CA GLU A 27 14.47 26.85 26.33
C GLU A 27 12.98 26.50 26.18
N MET A 28 12.66 25.52 25.34
CA MET A 28 11.26 25.06 25.15
C MET A 28 10.67 24.51 26.45
N ILE A 29 11.46 23.76 27.20
CA ILE A 29 11.06 23.21 28.50
C ILE A 29 10.84 24.35 29.52
N GLU A 30 11.77 25.29 29.59
CA GLU A 30 11.67 26.44 30.48
C GLU A 30 10.46 27.32 30.14
N LEU A 31 10.20 27.59 28.87
CA LEU A 31 9.02 28.33 28.42
C LEU A 31 7.73 27.62 28.84
N MET A 32 7.65 26.31 28.69
CA MET A 32 6.48 25.52 29.14
C MET A 32 6.28 25.68 30.67
N HIS A 33 7.35 25.60 31.46
CA HIS A 33 7.29 25.81 32.91
C HIS A 33 6.83 27.23 33.28
N ARG A 34 7.25 28.24 32.52
CA ARG A 34 6.81 29.63 32.74
C ARG A 34 5.35 29.81 32.35
N PHE A 35 4.91 29.27 31.18
CA PHE A 35 3.53 29.36 30.74
C PHE A 35 2.54 28.74 31.76
N SER A 36 2.93 27.64 32.41
CA SER A 36 2.11 26.99 33.41
C SER A 36 1.81 27.86 34.64
N LYS A 37 2.61 28.93 34.87
CA LYS A 37 2.48 29.87 36.00
C LYS A 37 1.75 31.16 35.62
N VAL A 38 1.39 31.36 34.37
CA VAL A 38 0.71 32.56 33.88
C VAL A 38 -0.80 32.36 33.97
N SER A 39 -1.48 33.14 34.78
CA SER A 39 -2.91 32.95 35.10
C SER A 39 -3.86 33.15 33.93
N VAL A 40 -3.45 33.92 32.90
CA VAL A 40 -4.28 34.19 31.71
C VAL A 40 -4.08 33.17 30.59
N LEU A 41 -3.15 32.23 30.78
CA LEU A 41 -2.89 31.14 29.80
C LEU A 41 -3.48 29.81 30.30
N PRO A 42 -3.80 28.90 29.39
CA PRO A 42 -4.17 27.54 29.75
C PRO A 42 -3.10 26.88 30.61
N LYS A 43 -3.50 26.07 31.57
CA LYS A 43 -2.57 25.30 32.39
C LYS A 43 -1.87 24.24 31.50
N CYS A 44 -0.56 24.25 31.50
CA CYS A 44 0.24 23.27 30.79
C CYS A 44 0.86 22.27 31.77
N THR A 45 0.75 20.98 31.44
CA THR A 45 1.38 19.90 32.22
C THR A 45 2.16 19.02 31.23
N HIS A 46 3.42 18.72 31.56
CA HIS A 46 4.22 17.81 30.79
C HIS A 46 3.86 16.36 31.15
N MET A 47 3.53 15.55 30.15
CA MET A 47 3.22 14.13 30.35
C MET A 47 3.47 13.34 29.07
N GLY A 48 3.51 12.02 29.16
CA GLY A 48 3.56 11.13 28.02
C GLY A 48 2.21 11.05 27.28
N GLY A 49 2.24 10.76 25.96
CA GLY A 49 1.01 10.65 25.18
C GLY A 49 0.05 9.57 25.71
N ALA A 50 0.57 8.42 26.13
CA ALA A 50 -0.25 7.36 26.72
C ALA A 50 -0.94 7.80 28.01
N GLU A 51 -0.20 8.47 28.91
CA GLU A 51 -0.75 9.03 30.16
C GLU A 51 -1.84 10.07 29.88
N PHE A 52 -1.64 10.93 28.90
CA PHE A 52 -2.64 11.91 28.47
C PHE A 52 -3.93 11.22 27.99
N LEU A 53 -3.81 10.19 27.14
CA LEU A 53 -4.95 9.46 26.61
C LEU A 53 -5.71 8.72 27.72
N GLU A 54 -5.00 8.02 28.61
CA GLU A 54 -5.62 7.32 29.73
C GLU A 54 -6.40 8.29 30.64
N LYS A 55 -5.83 9.45 30.93
CA LYS A 55 -6.47 10.46 31.73
C LYS A 55 -7.71 11.02 31.05
N ASN A 56 -7.61 11.37 29.76
CA ASN A 56 -8.76 11.92 29.02
C ASN A 56 -9.89 10.90 28.86
N LEU A 57 -9.57 9.62 28.64
CA LEU A 57 -10.59 8.57 28.51
C LEU A 57 -11.33 8.34 29.82
N LYS A 58 -10.67 8.49 30.97
CA LYS A 58 -11.30 8.34 32.30
C LYS A 58 -12.14 9.54 32.67
N ASP A 59 -11.70 10.75 32.33
CA ASP A 59 -12.30 12.00 32.80
C ASP A 59 -13.36 12.55 31.83
N ASN A 60 -13.56 11.92 30.65
CA ASN A 60 -14.44 12.45 29.62
C ASN A 60 -15.38 11.37 29.04
N GLU A 61 -16.60 11.32 29.58
CA GLU A 61 -17.64 10.39 29.16
C GLU A 61 -18.32 10.78 27.83
N ASN A 62 -18.06 12.00 27.34
CA ASN A 62 -18.73 12.58 26.16
C ASN A 62 -17.84 12.61 24.92
N LEU A 63 -16.85 11.71 24.81
CA LEU A 63 -16.03 11.60 23.61
C LEU A 63 -16.86 11.11 22.43
N GLU A 64 -16.71 11.78 21.29
CA GLU A 64 -17.31 11.34 20.04
C GLU A 64 -16.69 10.03 19.58
N THR A 65 -17.53 9.15 19.05
CA THR A 65 -17.08 7.91 18.43
C THR A 65 -16.96 8.12 16.93
N TRP A 66 -15.75 7.91 16.39
CA TRP A 66 -15.52 7.86 14.95
C TRP A 66 -15.55 6.41 14.49
N ASP A 67 -16.46 6.08 13.57
CA ASP A 67 -16.52 4.79 12.90
C ASP A 67 -16.17 5.00 11.42
N GLY A 68 -15.02 4.48 10.98
CA GLY A 68 -14.52 4.63 9.62
C GLY A 68 -13.01 4.88 9.53
N GLU A 69 -12.57 5.24 8.35
CA GLU A 69 -11.16 5.53 8.07
C GLU A 69 -10.74 6.91 8.63
N LEU A 70 -9.56 6.95 9.23
CA LEU A 70 -8.92 8.20 9.62
C LEU A 70 -7.98 8.66 8.51
N TYR A 71 -8.28 9.78 7.89
CA TYR A 71 -7.48 10.38 6.83
C TYR A 71 -6.72 11.61 7.33
N LEU A 72 -5.52 11.82 6.77
CA LEU A 72 -4.90 13.13 6.76
C LEU A 72 -5.52 13.95 5.61
N GLU A 73 -6.48 14.79 5.94
CA GLU A 73 -7.31 15.50 4.95
C GLU A 73 -6.48 16.31 3.94
N MET A 74 -5.42 16.97 4.39
CA MET A 74 -4.54 17.77 3.55
C MET A 74 -3.59 16.92 2.68
N HIS A 75 -3.52 15.60 2.88
CA HIS A 75 -2.61 14.69 2.17
C HIS A 75 -3.36 13.67 1.29
N ARG A 76 -4.66 13.79 1.08
CA ARG A 76 -5.46 12.85 0.26
C ARG A 76 -4.95 12.70 -1.17
N GLY A 77 -4.37 13.72 -1.75
CA GLY A 77 -3.76 13.68 -3.07
C GLY A 77 -2.67 12.61 -3.22
N THR A 78 -2.01 12.24 -2.13
CA THR A 78 -0.94 11.22 -2.11
C THR A 78 -1.44 9.82 -2.46
N PHE A 79 -2.73 9.53 -2.33
CA PHE A 79 -3.31 8.24 -2.74
C PHE A 79 -3.30 8.01 -4.25
N THR A 80 -3.33 9.07 -5.04
CA THR A 80 -3.45 9.00 -6.51
C THR A 80 -2.31 9.64 -7.27
N THR A 81 -1.58 10.57 -6.66
CA THR A 81 -0.45 11.28 -7.29
C THR A 81 0.61 10.27 -7.75
N LYS A 82 1.07 10.42 -9.01
CA LYS A 82 2.05 9.50 -9.60
C LYS A 82 1.62 8.03 -9.48
N SER A 83 0.41 7.72 -9.89
CA SER A 83 -0.20 6.38 -9.79
C SER A 83 0.65 5.27 -10.43
N ASP A 84 1.54 5.61 -11.37
CA ASP A 84 2.47 4.67 -11.98
C ASP A 84 3.46 4.07 -10.97
N LEU A 85 3.96 4.89 -10.01
CA LEU A 85 4.82 4.41 -8.93
C LEU A 85 4.06 3.43 -8.03
N LYS A 86 2.85 3.78 -7.62
CA LYS A 86 2.01 2.94 -6.76
C LYS A 86 1.70 1.60 -7.41
N ARG A 87 1.34 1.64 -8.70
CA ARG A 87 1.05 0.43 -9.48
C ARG A 87 2.31 -0.43 -9.65
N ALA A 88 3.44 0.20 -9.97
CA ALA A 88 4.71 -0.51 -10.11
C ALA A 88 5.15 -1.13 -8.79
N ASN A 89 5.10 -0.38 -7.68
CA ASN A 89 5.41 -0.89 -6.35
C ASN A 89 4.59 -2.14 -6.03
N ARG A 90 3.27 -2.07 -6.14
CA ARG A 90 2.39 -3.22 -5.84
C ARG A 90 2.65 -4.42 -6.74
N ARG A 91 2.92 -4.18 -8.02
CA ARG A 91 3.28 -5.25 -8.96
C ARG A 91 4.59 -5.91 -8.57
N LEU A 92 5.59 -5.15 -8.16
CA LEU A 92 6.89 -5.66 -7.75
C LEU A 92 6.81 -6.46 -6.44
N GLU A 93 6.06 -6.01 -5.45
CA GLU A 93 5.82 -6.79 -4.23
C GLU A 93 5.29 -8.19 -4.54
N ASN A 94 4.34 -8.30 -5.47
CA ASN A 94 3.83 -9.59 -5.90
C ASN A 94 4.88 -10.42 -6.67
N LYS A 95 5.71 -9.77 -7.51
CA LYS A 95 6.78 -10.46 -8.24
C LYS A 95 7.90 -10.95 -7.32
N PHE A 96 8.25 -10.20 -6.28
CA PHE A 96 9.20 -10.64 -5.26
C PHE A 96 8.72 -11.93 -4.61
N ARG A 97 7.50 -11.94 -4.10
CA ARG A 97 6.91 -13.14 -3.50
C ARG A 97 6.97 -14.34 -4.45
N LEU A 98 6.61 -14.13 -5.72
CA LEU A 98 6.65 -15.19 -6.72
C LEU A 98 8.08 -15.67 -7.00
N ALA A 99 9.03 -14.77 -7.14
CA ALA A 99 10.44 -15.12 -7.36
C ALA A 99 11.03 -15.93 -6.20
N GLU A 100 10.79 -15.50 -4.94
CA GLU A 100 11.21 -16.23 -3.75
C GLU A 100 10.66 -17.65 -3.72
N MET A 101 9.35 -17.79 -3.94
CA MET A 101 8.71 -19.11 -3.95
C MET A 101 9.29 -20.03 -5.03
N LEU A 102 9.47 -19.51 -6.25
CA LEU A 102 9.97 -20.30 -7.36
C LEU A 102 11.45 -20.69 -7.20
N THR A 103 12.29 -19.80 -6.65
CA THR A 103 13.70 -20.13 -6.39
C THR A 103 13.84 -21.21 -5.32
N VAL A 104 13.03 -21.13 -4.23
CA VAL A 104 12.98 -22.19 -3.21
C VAL A 104 12.52 -23.52 -3.81
N LEU A 105 11.45 -23.54 -4.61
CA LEU A 105 10.93 -24.75 -5.25
C LEU A 105 11.92 -25.37 -6.25
N ARG A 106 12.81 -24.56 -6.83
CA ARG A 106 13.88 -25.02 -7.74
C ARG A 106 15.15 -25.44 -7.01
N GLY A 107 15.22 -25.25 -5.68
CA GLY A 107 16.44 -25.46 -4.90
C GLY A 107 17.55 -24.43 -5.17
N GLU A 108 17.21 -23.27 -5.71
CA GLU A 108 18.14 -22.19 -6.01
C GLU A 108 18.33 -21.28 -4.79
N ASN A 109 19.56 -20.89 -4.49
CA ASN A 109 19.83 -19.87 -3.48
C ASN A 109 20.04 -18.50 -4.16
N ARG A 110 18.98 -17.72 -4.28
CA ARG A 110 18.98 -16.35 -4.82
C ARG A 110 18.80 -15.29 -3.76
N THR A 111 18.95 -15.65 -2.49
CA THR A 111 18.74 -14.73 -1.36
C THR A 111 19.56 -13.45 -1.46
N PRO A 112 20.87 -13.46 -1.82
CA PRO A 112 21.65 -12.23 -1.93
C PRO A 112 21.11 -11.26 -2.99
N GLU A 113 20.78 -11.78 -4.18
CA GLU A 113 20.26 -10.98 -5.29
C GLU A 113 18.88 -10.40 -4.95
N ILE A 114 17.98 -11.23 -4.43
CA ILE A 114 16.64 -10.82 -4.03
C ILE A 114 16.73 -9.74 -2.92
N THR A 115 17.62 -9.92 -1.94
CA THR A 115 17.82 -8.92 -0.87
C THR A 115 18.32 -7.58 -1.43
N ALA A 116 19.23 -7.59 -2.40
CA ALA A 116 19.71 -6.37 -3.03
C ALA A 116 18.59 -5.61 -3.75
N LEU A 117 17.75 -6.33 -4.47
CA LEU A 117 16.57 -5.76 -5.16
C LEU A 117 15.52 -5.24 -4.17
N TYR A 118 15.28 -5.96 -3.06
CA TYR A 118 14.39 -5.48 -1.99
C TYR A 118 14.85 -4.16 -1.38
N LYS A 119 16.14 -4.01 -1.14
CA LYS A 119 16.68 -2.74 -0.63
C LYS A 119 16.36 -1.56 -1.56
N LYS A 120 16.45 -1.76 -2.87
CA LYS A 120 16.04 -0.75 -3.85
C LYS A 120 14.55 -0.45 -3.78
N LEU A 121 13.70 -1.48 -3.68
CA LEU A 121 12.26 -1.29 -3.52
C LEU A 121 11.94 -0.49 -2.26
N LEU A 122 12.55 -0.84 -1.13
CA LEU A 122 12.31 -0.17 0.16
C LEU A 122 12.73 1.30 0.15
N ILE A 123 13.82 1.66 -0.53
CA ILE A 123 14.20 3.07 -0.73
C ILE A 123 13.08 3.81 -1.46
N ASN A 124 12.50 3.21 -2.50
CA ASN A 124 11.42 3.82 -3.27
C ASN A 124 10.05 3.82 -2.55
N GLN A 125 9.94 3.14 -1.41
CA GLN A 125 8.77 3.21 -0.51
C GLN A 125 8.87 4.35 0.51
N PHE A 126 9.93 5.16 0.44
CA PHE A 126 10.08 6.34 1.28
C PHE A 126 8.87 7.28 1.16
N HIS A 127 8.50 7.91 2.27
CA HIS A 127 7.24 8.66 2.40
C HIS A 127 7.06 9.85 1.45
N ASP A 128 8.13 10.30 0.79
CA ASP A 128 8.08 11.33 -0.25
C ASP A 128 8.19 10.77 -1.68
N ILE A 129 8.66 9.52 -1.86
CA ILE A 129 8.78 8.90 -3.17
C ILE A 129 7.47 8.22 -3.56
N LEU A 130 7.04 7.22 -2.82
CA LEU A 130 5.82 6.46 -3.12
C LEU A 130 4.54 7.32 -3.15
N PRO A 131 4.34 8.31 -2.25
CA PRO A 131 3.21 9.22 -2.31
C PRO A 131 3.20 10.14 -3.54
N GLY A 132 4.35 10.38 -4.15
CA GLY A 132 4.47 11.20 -5.36
C GLY A 132 4.72 12.69 -5.11
N SER A 133 5.08 13.08 -3.88
CA SER A 133 5.39 14.47 -3.49
C SER A 133 6.83 14.90 -3.78
N HIS A 134 7.61 14.04 -4.40
CA HIS A 134 9.00 14.26 -4.79
C HIS A 134 9.17 15.19 -6.00
N ILE A 135 10.39 15.67 -6.23
CA ILE A 135 10.76 16.42 -7.44
C ILE A 135 10.90 15.49 -8.66
N HIS A 136 10.84 16.05 -9.87
CA HIS A 136 10.85 15.25 -11.11
C HIS A 136 12.07 14.33 -11.30
N PRO A 137 13.31 14.70 -10.97
CA PRO A 137 14.45 13.78 -11.06
C PRO A 137 14.27 12.51 -10.22
N VAL A 138 13.75 12.63 -9.00
CA VAL A 138 13.46 11.48 -8.12
C VAL A 138 12.43 10.53 -8.74
N PHE A 139 11.44 11.08 -9.45
CA PHE A 139 10.50 10.25 -10.22
C PHE A 139 11.19 9.42 -11.29
N GLN A 140 12.12 10.04 -12.02
CA GLN A 140 12.88 9.34 -13.07
C GLN A 140 13.74 8.22 -12.49
N ASP A 141 14.44 8.48 -11.38
CA ASP A 141 15.26 7.50 -10.68
C ASP A 141 14.40 6.33 -10.17
N ALA A 142 13.27 6.62 -9.52
CA ALA A 142 12.37 5.59 -9.03
C ALA A 142 11.82 4.70 -10.15
N ILE A 143 11.45 5.27 -11.30
CA ILE A 143 11.01 4.49 -12.46
C ILE A 143 12.15 3.64 -13.03
N ALA A 144 13.39 4.15 -13.05
CA ALA A 144 14.55 3.39 -13.49
C ALA A 144 14.81 2.19 -12.56
N ASP A 145 14.81 2.41 -11.26
CA ASP A 145 14.94 1.36 -10.24
C ASP A 145 13.84 0.29 -10.38
N TYR A 146 12.60 0.69 -10.53
CA TYR A 146 11.49 -0.25 -10.69
C TYR A 146 11.62 -1.10 -11.97
N ARG A 147 12.13 -0.54 -13.06
CA ARG A 147 12.41 -1.29 -14.29
C ARG A 147 13.55 -2.28 -14.11
N GLU A 148 14.61 -1.89 -13.42
CA GLU A 148 15.74 -2.79 -13.11
C GLU A 148 15.25 -3.95 -12.24
N ILE A 149 14.54 -3.68 -11.16
CA ILE A 149 13.96 -4.69 -10.27
C ILE A 149 13.04 -5.63 -11.07
N GLU A 150 12.14 -5.08 -11.89
CA GLU A 150 11.21 -5.88 -12.69
C GLU A 150 11.93 -6.82 -13.65
N THR A 151 12.94 -6.32 -14.35
CA THR A 151 13.75 -7.10 -15.29
C THR A 151 14.46 -8.26 -14.59
N ALA A 152 15.07 -7.99 -13.43
CA ALA A 152 15.78 -9.01 -12.67
C ALA A 152 14.82 -10.08 -12.12
N LEU A 153 13.68 -9.68 -11.57
CA LEU A 153 12.67 -10.60 -11.07
C LEU A 153 12.06 -11.44 -12.20
N ASP A 154 11.79 -10.84 -13.37
CA ASP A 154 11.28 -11.56 -14.52
C ASP A 154 12.27 -12.62 -15.04
N ALA A 155 13.58 -12.33 -14.99
CA ALA A 155 14.61 -13.30 -15.29
C ALA A 155 14.63 -14.47 -14.29
N MET A 156 14.41 -14.21 -13.01
CA MET A 156 14.33 -15.25 -11.97
C MET A 156 13.04 -16.08 -12.08
N ILE A 157 11.91 -15.45 -12.35
CA ILE A 157 10.63 -16.13 -12.53
C ILE A 157 10.69 -17.00 -13.77
N GLY A 158 11.27 -16.49 -14.85
CA GLY A 158 11.41 -17.16 -16.13
C GLY A 158 10.14 -17.05 -16.99
N THR A 159 10.25 -17.55 -18.21
CA THR A 159 9.16 -17.61 -19.18
C THR A 159 8.85 -19.06 -19.53
N GLY A 160 7.60 -19.38 -19.83
CA GLY A 160 7.21 -20.73 -20.22
C GLY A 160 5.70 -20.89 -20.40
N ASN A 161 5.29 -22.10 -20.75
CA ASN A 161 3.88 -22.47 -20.91
C ASN A 161 3.25 -23.04 -19.62
N ARG A 162 3.99 -23.03 -18.52
CA ARG A 162 3.50 -23.47 -17.22
C ARG A 162 3.15 -22.25 -16.36
N TYR A 163 2.05 -22.34 -15.70
CA TYR A 163 1.56 -21.34 -14.76
C TYR A 163 1.68 -21.90 -13.35
N PHE A 164 2.05 -21.06 -12.42
CA PHE A 164 2.19 -21.38 -11.01
C PHE A 164 1.17 -20.58 -10.20
N ASN A 165 0.48 -21.27 -9.30
CA ASN A 165 -0.42 -20.63 -8.34
C ASN A 165 0.33 -20.38 -7.03
N PRO A 166 0.70 -19.12 -6.71
CA PRO A 166 1.41 -18.79 -5.48
C PRO A 166 0.49 -18.67 -4.25
N LEU A 167 -0.78 -18.99 -4.41
CA LEU A 167 -1.77 -18.88 -3.35
C LEU A 167 -1.92 -20.22 -2.60
N ASN A 168 -2.40 -20.16 -1.36
CA ASN A 168 -2.66 -21.32 -0.53
C ASN A 168 -4.07 -21.93 -0.74
N PHE A 169 -4.77 -21.47 -1.79
CA PHE A 169 -6.08 -21.99 -2.21
C PHE A 169 -6.09 -22.19 -3.72
N THR A 170 -7.06 -22.96 -4.21
CA THR A 170 -7.24 -23.20 -5.64
C THR A 170 -7.51 -21.90 -6.38
N TYR A 171 -6.75 -21.65 -7.44
CA TYR A 171 -6.98 -20.51 -8.31
C TYR A 171 -7.82 -20.94 -9.53
N ASP A 172 -9.05 -20.52 -9.56
CA ASP A 172 -10.03 -20.81 -10.61
C ASP A 172 -10.64 -19.56 -11.27
N ALA A 173 -10.10 -18.39 -10.96
CA ALA A 173 -10.59 -17.14 -11.51
C ALA A 173 -10.33 -17.03 -13.01
N LEU A 174 -11.31 -16.47 -13.73
CA LEU A 174 -11.22 -16.22 -15.16
C LEU A 174 -10.04 -15.30 -15.47
N THR A 175 -9.08 -15.79 -16.20
CA THR A 175 -7.80 -15.11 -16.46
C THR A 175 -7.64 -14.81 -17.95
N PHE A 176 -7.35 -13.54 -18.27
CA PHE A 176 -7.02 -13.14 -19.64
C PHE A 176 -5.54 -13.35 -19.92
N VAL A 177 -5.26 -14.19 -20.91
CA VAL A 177 -3.89 -14.44 -21.41
C VAL A 177 -3.72 -13.79 -22.75
N GLU A 178 -2.82 -12.82 -22.85
CA GLU A 178 -2.51 -12.11 -24.09
C GLU A 178 -1.91 -13.07 -25.13
N ASN A 179 -2.48 -13.08 -26.32
CA ASN A 179 -2.02 -13.91 -27.43
C ASN A 179 -2.45 -13.26 -28.76
N LYS A 180 -1.52 -13.09 -29.69
CA LYS A 180 -1.77 -12.51 -31.02
C LYS A 180 -2.85 -13.24 -31.83
N ARG A 181 -3.07 -14.53 -31.56
CA ARG A 181 -4.12 -15.37 -32.19
C ARG A 181 -5.37 -15.52 -31.31
N GLY A 182 -5.49 -14.73 -30.26
CA GLY A 182 -6.61 -14.77 -29.33
C GLY A 182 -7.92 -14.32 -29.98
N THR A 183 -9.01 -14.89 -29.49
CA THR A 183 -10.37 -14.61 -29.98
C THR A 183 -11.11 -13.54 -29.17
N ALA A 184 -10.55 -13.14 -28.03
CA ALA A 184 -11.08 -12.09 -27.17
C ALA A 184 -10.20 -10.85 -27.16
N THR A 185 -10.76 -9.72 -26.76
CA THR A 185 -10.02 -8.46 -26.60
C THR A 185 -10.24 -7.90 -25.21
N ARG A 186 -9.15 -7.47 -24.56
CA ARG A 186 -9.20 -6.74 -23.30
C ARG A 186 -8.27 -5.52 -23.39
N MET A 187 -8.79 -4.32 -23.15
CA MET A 187 -8.02 -3.07 -23.20
C MET A 187 -7.19 -2.93 -24.51
N GLY A 188 -7.79 -3.29 -25.66
CA GLY A 188 -7.12 -3.23 -26.97
C GLY A 188 -6.15 -4.36 -27.29
N LYS A 189 -5.90 -5.26 -26.36
CA LYS A 189 -4.99 -6.40 -26.55
C LYS A 189 -5.76 -7.67 -26.86
N ARG A 190 -5.32 -8.42 -27.87
CA ARG A 190 -5.88 -9.73 -28.18
C ARG A 190 -5.40 -10.80 -27.23
N GLY A 191 -6.27 -11.72 -26.86
CA GLY A 191 -5.94 -12.85 -25.99
C GLY A 191 -7.07 -13.87 -25.89
N ASN A 192 -6.97 -14.73 -24.91
CA ASN A 192 -8.00 -15.72 -24.56
C ASN A 192 -8.34 -15.59 -23.07
N TRP A 193 -9.61 -15.77 -22.74
CA TRP A 193 -10.04 -15.98 -21.37
C TRP A 193 -9.90 -17.47 -21.03
N LEU A 194 -9.23 -17.78 -19.95
CA LEU A 194 -8.92 -19.13 -19.50
C LEU A 194 -9.32 -19.29 -18.04
N LEU A 195 -9.82 -20.48 -17.70
CA LEU A 195 -10.01 -20.91 -16.32
C LEU A 195 -8.86 -21.85 -15.95
N PRO A 196 -7.92 -21.40 -15.13
CA PRO A 196 -6.71 -22.18 -14.87
C PRO A 196 -6.94 -23.38 -13.95
N ASN A 197 -7.86 -23.32 -13.00
CA ASN A 197 -8.09 -24.36 -11.98
C ASN A 197 -6.76 -24.94 -11.43
N LEU A 198 -5.92 -24.06 -10.92
CA LEU A 198 -4.61 -24.42 -10.40
C LEU A 198 -4.71 -24.73 -8.90
N ALA A 199 -4.27 -25.92 -8.51
CA ALA A 199 -4.18 -26.30 -7.10
C ALA A 199 -3.32 -25.32 -6.29
N PRO A 200 -3.51 -25.22 -4.96
CA PRO A 200 -2.69 -24.40 -4.09
C PRO A 200 -1.21 -24.73 -4.25
N LEU A 201 -0.35 -23.71 -4.37
CA LEU A 201 1.10 -23.85 -4.59
C LEU A 201 1.46 -24.82 -5.74
N GLY A 202 0.51 -25.04 -6.64
CA GLY A 202 0.62 -25.98 -7.74
C GLY A 202 0.97 -25.31 -9.06
N SER A 203 1.49 -26.10 -10.00
CA SER A 203 1.75 -25.64 -11.36
C SER A 203 0.98 -26.48 -12.38
N GLY A 204 0.60 -25.85 -13.46
CA GLY A 204 -0.11 -26.51 -14.55
C GLY A 204 -0.02 -25.75 -15.86
N THR A 205 -0.55 -26.36 -16.89
CA THR A 205 -0.76 -25.69 -18.20
C THR A 205 -2.19 -25.21 -18.28
N LEU A 206 -2.37 -23.98 -18.73
CA LEU A 206 -3.73 -23.46 -18.96
C LEU A 206 -4.33 -24.17 -20.16
N ARG A 207 -5.50 -24.79 -19.95
CA ARG A 207 -6.28 -25.34 -21.06
C ARG A 207 -7.22 -24.27 -21.57
N LYS A 208 -7.37 -24.16 -22.87
CA LYS A 208 -8.36 -23.29 -23.49
C LYS A 208 -9.75 -23.83 -23.10
N THR A 209 -10.41 -23.14 -22.20
CA THR A 209 -11.79 -23.45 -21.84
C THR A 209 -12.68 -22.41 -22.49
N VAL A 210 -13.64 -22.85 -23.25
CA VAL A 210 -14.72 -21.97 -23.69
C VAL A 210 -15.66 -21.86 -22.49
N TYR A 211 -15.66 -20.69 -21.83
CA TYR A 211 -16.63 -20.42 -20.79
C TYR A 211 -18.05 -20.45 -21.40
N ARG A 212 -18.86 -21.37 -20.94
CA ARG A 212 -20.29 -21.52 -21.35
C ARG A 212 -21.25 -21.05 -20.26
N GLY A 213 -20.82 -20.18 -19.38
CA GLY A 213 -21.70 -19.59 -18.36
C GLY A 213 -22.45 -18.38 -18.87
N ASP A 214 -23.43 -17.96 -18.10
CA ASP A 214 -24.18 -16.73 -18.37
C ASP A 214 -23.24 -15.52 -18.34
N TRP A 215 -23.22 -14.81 -19.42
CA TRP A 215 -22.45 -13.57 -19.58
C TRP A 215 -23.21 -12.43 -18.93
N LEU A 216 -22.50 -11.34 -18.67
CA LEU A 216 -23.08 -10.06 -18.37
C LEU A 216 -24.31 -9.78 -19.24
N GLN A 217 -25.47 -9.70 -18.63
CA GLN A 217 -26.66 -9.16 -19.30
C GLN A 217 -26.65 -7.64 -19.13
N VAL A 218 -26.64 -6.93 -20.24
CA VAL A 218 -26.69 -5.46 -20.28
C VAL A 218 -28.01 -5.05 -20.82
N ASP A 219 -28.88 -4.48 -19.98
CA ASP A 219 -30.13 -3.87 -20.37
C ASP A 219 -30.11 -2.37 -20.09
N GLY A 220 -29.88 -1.58 -21.12
CA GLY A 220 -29.68 -0.14 -21.01
C GLY A 220 -28.52 0.22 -20.07
N ASN A 221 -28.83 0.85 -18.93
CA ASN A 221 -27.84 1.23 -17.90
C ASN A 221 -27.68 0.19 -16.79
N ARG A 222 -28.34 -0.95 -16.87
CA ARG A 222 -28.26 -2.02 -15.88
C ARG A 222 -27.35 -3.12 -16.37
N VAL A 223 -26.43 -3.49 -15.50
CA VAL A 223 -25.48 -4.58 -15.74
C VAL A 223 -25.73 -5.66 -14.69
N GLU A 224 -26.11 -6.84 -15.10
CA GLU A 224 -26.27 -7.98 -14.20
C GLU A 224 -25.12 -8.96 -14.41
N THR A 225 -24.53 -9.40 -13.32
CA THR A 225 -23.51 -10.45 -13.31
C THR A 225 -24.03 -11.61 -12.45
N PRO A 226 -23.62 -12.86 -12.72
CA PRO A 226 -24.00 -13.97 -11.86
C PRO A 226 -23.38 -13.92 -10.45
N PHE A 227 -22.58 -12.91 -10.17
CA PHE A 227 -21.85 -12.73 -8.90
C PHE A 227 -22.27 -11.48 -8.11
N TYR A 228 -23.13 -10.61 -8.68
CA TYR A 228 -23.68 -9.41 -8.03
C TYR A 228 -25.07 -9.09 -8.56
#